data_2cd1de39bf6558c4752e10a6d1bef870
#
_entry.id   2cd1de39bf6558c4752e10a6d1bef870
#
_cell.length_a   1.000
_cell.length_b   1.000
_cell.length_c   1.000
_cell.angle_alpha   90.00
_cell.angle_beta   90.00
_cell.angle_gamma   90.00
#
_symmetry.space_group_name_H-M   'P 1'
#
loop_
_entity.id
_entity.type
_entity.pdbx_description
1 polymer ?
#
loop_
_entity_poly.entity_id
_entity_poly.type
_entity_poly.pdbx_seq_one_letter_code
_entity_poly.pdbx_strand_id
1 'polypeptide(L)'
;VHIRDTKLLAAQKGYNALMASIKLPERVEGKRVAIIGGGPTGIAAAYFCGRAGIETTIFERERKLGGVPRYVIPAFRISDEAIDKDIALMMSYGVEVKCGKSAPSVAELKEMGYTHILLATGAWKAGKLDIEGNVQGVIEWMKKEKKQVKPNLSGNIVVVGAGNTAMDAARVAKRMGAHATILYRRTKKFMPADEHELQLAIDEGVEFIELTAPVKQAKGMLLCDKMVLGEPDETGRRSPVKSGEQFSIPCDLVLSAVGEQVDSDLMAANGIEMERKGPAFETNVEGVYCAGDAHRGPATVVEGIADAARFAEAVIGAPYEYEIPAQAFITESDAIAKHGILRMSGKCEGERCLQCSTVCENCVDSCPNRANVAVVMPDESHQIIHVDKMCNECGNCT
;
A
#
# COMPACT_ATOMS: atom_id res chain seq x y z
N VAL A 1 -16.72 10.37 -11.16
CA VAL A 1 -17.26 9.12 -10.57
C VAL A 1 -16.56 8.84 -9.26
N HIS A 2 -17.31 8.63 -8.17
CA HIS A 2 -16.75 8.36 -6.81
C HIS A 2 -16.47 6.87 -6.62
N ILE A 3 -15.56 6.29 -7.41
CA ILE A 3 -15.28 4.85 -7.42
C ILE A 3 -14.77 4.39 -6.04
N ARG A 4 -13.85 5.13 -5.42
CA ARG A 4 -13.31 4.80 -4.09
C ARG A 4 -14.42 4.68 -3.05
N ASP A 5 -15.29 5.68 -2.97
CA ASP A 5 -16.40 5.74 -2.00
C ASP A 5 -17.41 4.62 -2.25
N THR A 6 -17.70 4.35 -3.52
CA THR A 6 -18.60 3.26 -3.93
C THR A 6 -18.05 1.90 -3.53
N LYS A 7 -16.76 1.63 -3.80
CA LYS A 7 -16.09 0.39 -3.36
C LYS A 7 -16.10 0.24 -1.84
N LEU A 8 -15.78 1.32 -1.11
CA LEU A 8 -15.82 1.31 0.35
C LEU A 8 -17.22 1.01 0.88
N LEU A 9 -18.24 1.66 0.33
CA LEU A 9 -19.64 1.43 0.70
C LEU A 9 -20.08 -0.01 0.41
N ALA A 10 -19.70 -0.56 -0.74
CA ALA A 10 -19.97 -1.95 -1.09
C ALA A 10 -19.31 -2.93 -0.11
N ALA A 11 -18.02 -2.72 0.21
CA ALA A 11 -17.31 -3.53 1.19
C ALA A 11 -17.96 -3.47 2.59
N GLN A 12 -18.36 -2.28 3.04
CA GLN A 12 -19.00 -2.10 4.35
C GLN A 12 -20.38 -2.76 4.42
N LYS A 13 -21.21 -2.62 3.38
CA LYS A 13 -22.56 -3.19 3.34
C LYS A 13 -22.56 -4.69 3.06
N GLY A 14 -21.66 -5.16 2.22
CA GLY A 14 -21.60 -6.56 1.78
C GLY A 14 -20.90 -7.49 2.78
N TYR A 15 -20.14 -6.96 3.74
CA TYR A 15 -19.30 -7.76 4.62
C TYR A 15 -20.06 -8.89 5.34
N ASN A 16 -21.18 -8.56 5.99
CA ASN A 16 -21.95 -9.56 6.75
C ASN A 16 -22.55 -10.64 5.84
N ALA A 17 -23.01 -10.26 4.66
CA ALA A 17 -23.52 -11.21 3.67
C ALA A 17 -22.41 -12.12 3.13
N LEU A 18 -21.22 -11.54 2.87
CA LEU A 18 -20.04 -12.29 2.48
C LEU A 18 -19.66 -13.32 3.55
N MET A 19 -19.53 -12.88 4.82
CA MET A 19 -19.20 -13.78 5.93
C MET A 19 -20.21 -14.92 6.10
N ALA A 20 -21.50 -14.64 5.94
CA ALA A 20 -22.55 -15.64 6.04
C ALA A 20 -22.58 -16.64 4.84
N SER A 21 -22.02 -16.26 3.71
CA SER A 21 -21.97 -17.10 2.50
C SER A 21 -20.76 -18.04 2.45
N ILE A 22 -19.78 -17.86 3.36
CA ILE A 22 -18.55 -18.65 3.35
C ILE A 22 -18.84 -20.12 3.63
N LYS A 23 -18.30 -20.95 2.75
CA LYS A 23 -18.25 -22.41 2.92
C LYS A 23 -16.79 -22.83 2.96
N LEU A 24 -16.44 -23.69 3.92
CA LEU A 24 -15.12 -24.27 3.94
C LEU A 24 -14.91 -25.14 2.69
N PRO A 25 -13.83 -24.94 1.94
CA PRO A 25 -13.51 -25.75 0.79
C PRO A 25 -13.09 -27.17 1.22
N GLU A 26 -13.14 -28.12 0.30
CA GLU A 26 -12.52 -29.42 0.50
C GLU A 26 -10.99 -29.24 0.67
N ARG A 27 -10.41 -30.02 1.58
CA ARG A 27 -8.97 -29.95 1.86
C ARG A 27 -8.18 -30.54 0.70
N VAL A 28 -7.18 -29.80 0.23
CA VAL A 28 -6.19 -30.28 -0.75
C VAL A 28 -5.09 -31.02 0.00
N GLU A 29 -4.93 -32.31 -0.27
CA GLU A 29 -3.88 -33.13 0.33
C GLU A 29 -2.50 -32.87 -0.32
N GLY A 30 -1.45 -33.10 0.42
CA GLY A 30 -0.06 -33.01 -0.03
C GLY A 30 0.48 -31.57 -0.16
N LYS A 31 -0.34 -30.54 0.12
CA LYS A 31 0.10 -29.15 0.12
C LYS A 31 -0.13 -28.52 1.48
N ARG A 32 0.96 -27.97 2.07
CA ARG A 32 0.93 -27.22 3.33
C ARG A 32 1.76 -25.95 3.18
N VAL A 33 1.17 -24.82 3.49
CA VAL A 33 1.78 -23.49 3.31
C VAL A 33 2.13 -22.89 4.66
N ALA A 34 3.39 -22.47 4.81
CA ALA A 34 3.84 -21.59 5.88
C ALA A 34 4.04 -20.18 5.33
N ILE A 35 3.48 -19.19 5.99
CA ILE A 35 3.65 -17.78 5.63
C ILE A 35 4.40 -17.08 6.77
N ILE A 36 5.55 -16.50 6.48
CA ILE A 36 6.36 -15.73 7.42
C ILE A 36 6.05 -14.24 7.23
N GLY A 37 5.29 -13.69 8.17
CA GLY A 37 4.83 -12.30 8.15
C GLY A 37 3.32 -12.17 7.93
N GLY A 38 2.65 -11.51 8.88
CA GLY A 38 1.20 -11.30 8.90
C GLY A 38 0.79 -9.89 8.45
N GLY A 39 1.54 -9.29 7.53
CA GLY A 39 1.17 -8.07 6.83
C GLY A 39 0.15 -8.30 5.71
N PRO A 40 -0.20 -7.25 4.93
CA PRO A 40 -1.22 -7.36 3.86
C PRO A 40 -0.96 -8.52 2.88
N THR A 41 0.28 -8.67 2.42
CA THR A 41 0.66 -9.76 1.51
C THR A 41 0.45 -11.14 2.15
N GLY A 42 0.87 -11.31 3.41
CA GLY A 42 0.72 -12.59 4.13
C GLY A 42 -0.74 -12.93 4.41
N ILE A 43 -1.55 -11.94 4.82
CA ILE A 43 -3.01 -12.11 5.04
C ILE A 43 -3.70 -12.49 3.73
N ALA A 44 -3.39 -11.80 2.63
CA ALA A 44 -3.96 -12.09 1.32
C ALA A 44 -3.55 -13.48 0.80
N ALA A 45 -2.28 -13.85 0.92
CA ALA A 45 -1.79 -15.17 0.54
C ALA A 45 -2.50 -16.28 1.32
N ALA A 46 -2.66 -16.09 2.63
CA ALA A 46 -3.39 -17.02 3.47
C ALA A 46 -4.87 -17.13 3.09
N TYR A 47 -5.49 -16.00 2.76
CA TYR A 47 -6.86 -15.97 2.26
C TYR A 47 -7.01 -16.77 0.96
N PHE A 48 -6.16 -16.54 -0.03
CA PHE A 48 -6.22 -17.23 -1.31
C PHE A 48 -5.94 -18.73 -1.18
N CYS A 49 -4.90 -19.12 -0.41
CA CYS A 49 -4.57 -20.51 -0.17
C CYS A 49 -5.67 -21.23 0.65
N GLY A 50 -6.16 -20.60 1.73
CA GLY A 50 -7.21 -21.17 2.57
C GLY A 50 -8.51 -21.34 1.80
N ARG A 51 -8.90 -20.36 0.98
CA ARG A 51 -10.07 -20.47 0.09
C ARG A 51 -9.92 -21.56 -0.96
N ALA A 52 -8.71 -21.89 -1.37
CA ALA A 52 -8.43 -23.03 -2.25
C ALA A 52 -8.33 -24.38 -1.51
N GLY A 53 -8.62 -24.45 -0.21
CA GLY A 53 -8.59 -25.68 0.58
C GLY A 53 -7.18 -26.10 1.03
N ILE A 54 -6.17 -25.25 0.89
CA ILE A 54 -4.79 -25.55 1.24
C ILE A 54 -4.55 -25.24 2.72
N GLU A 55 -4.02 -26.21 3.47
CA GLU A 55 -3.63 -26.01 4.87
C GLU A 55 -2.57 -24.90 4.98
N THR A 56 -2.92 -23.82 5.65
CA THR A 56 -2.10 -22.61 5.70
C THR A 56 -1.91 -22.13 7.13
N THR A 57 -0.66 -21.81 7.49
CA THR A 57 -0.30 -21.24 8.79
C THR A 57 0.47 -19.94 8.59
N ILE A 58 0.05 -18.87 9.26
CA ILE A 58 0.79 -17.61 9.34
C ILE A 58 1.62 -17.59 10.62
N PHE A 59 2.91 -17.27 10.50
CA PHE A 59 3.83 -16.97 11.60
C PHE A 59 4.10 -15.48 11.66
N GLU A 60 3.71 -14.81 12.75
CA GLU A 60 3.86 -13.38 12.93
C GLU A 60 4.59 -13.06 14.24
N ARG A 61 5.66 -12.28 14.16
CA ARG A 61 6.46 -11.89 15.33
C ARG A 61 5.75 -10.93 16.28
N GLU A 62 4.87 -10.10 15.74
CA GLU A 62 4.04 -9.19 16.53
C GLU A 62 2.86 -9.93 17.17
N ARG A 63 2.21 -9.30 18.16
CA ARG A 63 1.10 -9.92 18.90
C ARG A 63 -0.17 -10.08 18.07
N LYS A 64 -0.31 -9.31 17.00
CA LYS A 64 -1.48 -9.32 16.09
C LYS A 64 -1.01 -9.24 14.65
N LEU A 65 -1.81 -9.79 13.73
CA LEU A 65 -1.64 -9.59 12.30
C LEU A 65 -1.94 -8.14 11.91
N GLY A 66 -1.55 -7.76 10.71
CA GLY A 66 -1.84 -6.47 10.08
C GLY A 66 -0.60 -5.72 9.58
N GLY A 67 0.61 -6.08 10.03
CA GLY A 67 1.85 -5.48 9.54
C GLY A 67 1.89 -3.96 9.63
N VAL A 68 2.51 -3.29 8.65
CA VAL A 68 2.63 -1.82 8.59
C VAL A 68 1.29 -1.10 8.72
N PRO A 69 0.18 -1.53 8.08
CA PRO A 69 -1.12 -0.91 8.29
C PRO A 69 -1.57 -0.85 9.76
N ARG A 70 -1.34 -1.90 10.53
CA ARG A 70 -1.70 -1.92 11.95
C ARG A 70 -0.74 -1.18 12.85
N TYR A 71 0.56 -1.33 12.61
CA TYR A 71 1.58 -0.89 13.58
C TYR A 71 2.20 0.46 13.26
N VAL A 72 2.09 0.95 12.03
CA VAL A 72 2.74 2.18 11.57
C VAL A 72 1.73 3.18 11.01
N ILE A 73 0.89 2.77 10.04
CA ILE A 73 -0.07 3.70 9.41
C ILE A 73 -1.04 4.24 10.46
N PRO A 74 -1.25 5.57 10.52
CA PRO A 74 -2.10 6.19 11.53
C PRO A 74 -3.55 5.71 11.50
N ALA A 75 -4.19 5.66 12.68
CA ALA A 75 -5.58 5.22 12.81
C ALA A 75 -6.59 6.12 12.06
N PHE A 76 -6.23 7.37 11.78
CA PHE A 76 -7.07 8.25 10.96
C PHE A 76 -7.07 7.88 9.46
N ARG A 77 -6.15 7.02 9.02
CA ARG A 77 -6.14 6.47 7.65
C ARG A 77 -6.86 5.12 7.58
N ILE A 78 -6.53 4.23 8.49
CA ILE A 78 -7.11 2.90 8.55
C ILE A 78 -7.30 2.48 10.01
N SER A 79 -8.52 2.09 10.35
CA SER A 79 -8.84 1.64 11.69
C SER A 79 -8.43 0.19 11.92
N ASP A 80 -8.18 -0.16 13.18
CA ASP A 80 -7.90 -1.56 13.58
C ASP A 80 -9.10 -2.47 13.29
N GLU A 81 -10.35 -1.95 13.39
CA GLU A 81 -11.56 -2.70 13.07
C GLU A 81 -11.62 -3.09 11.58
N ALA A 82 -11.19 -2.21 10.68
CA ALA A 82 -11.14 -2.52 9.26
C ALA A 82 -10.16 -3.67 8.98
N ILE A 83 -8.98 -3.62 9.60
CA ILE A 83 -7.96 -4.67 9.50
C ILE A 83 -8.46 -5.98 10.13
N ASP A 84 -9.14 -5.91 11.28
CA ASP A 84 -9.67 -7.09 11.97
C ASP A 84 -10.78 -7.79 11.16
N LYS A 85 -11.56 -7.04 10.37
CA LYS A 85 -12.54 -7.63 9.44
C LYS A 85 -11.88 -8.46 8.34
N ASP A 86 -10.82 -7.97 7.73
CA ASP A 86 -10.09 -8.71 6.70
C ASP A 86 -9.40 -9.95 7.28
N ILE A 87 -8.86 -9.83 8.50
CA ILE A 87 -8.29 -10.98 9.22
C ILE A 87 -9.37 -12.02 9.54
N ALA A 88 -10.55 -11.60 10.01
CA ALA A 88 -11.66 -12.50 10.29
C ALA A 88 -12.14 -13.22 9.03
N LEU A 89 -12.19 -12.52 7.90
CA LEU A 89 -12.50 -13.12 6.59
C LEU A 89 -11.47 -14.20 6.22
N MET A 90 -10.20 -13.91 6.33
CA MET A 90 -9.11 -14.87 6.07
C MET A 90 -9.21 -16.09 6.99
N MET A 91 -9.38 -15.87 8.31
CA MET A 91 -9.48 -16.94 9.30
C MET A 91 -10.71 -17.85 9.10
N SER A 92 -11.79 -17.33 8.52
CA SER A 92 -13.00 -18.13 8.25
C SER A 92 -12.77 -19.27 7.25
N TYR A 93 -11.65 -19.29 6.54
CA TYR A 93 -11.22 -20.40 5.68
C TYR A 93 -10.31 -21.41 6.38
N GLY A 94 -10.25 -21.40 7.72
CA GLY A 94 -9.49 -22.40 8.50
C GLY A 94 -7.99 -22.16 8.57
N VAL A 95 -7.53 -20.93 8.28
CA VAL A 95 -6.12 -20.55 8.39
C VAL A 95 -5.68 -20.53 9.86
N GLU A 96 -4.57 -21.18 10.16
CA GLU A 96 -3.93 -21.12 11.47
C GLU A 96 -3.06 -19.87 11.61
N VAL A 97 -3.08 -19.23 12.79
CA VAL A 97 -2.29 -18.04 13.08
C VAL A 97 -1.46 -18.21 14.33
N LYS A 98 -0.14 -18.01 14.22
CA LYS A 98 0.84 -18.09 15.32
C LYS A 98 1.53 -16.74 15.48
N CYS A 99 1.02 -15.92 16.40
CA CYS A 99 1.54 -14.59 16.70
C CYS A 99 2.46 -14.55 17.92
N GLY A 100 3.26 -13.48 18.04
CA GLY A 100 4.05 -13.14 19.22
C GLY A 100 5.39 -13.87 19.32
N LYS A 101 5.82 -14.57 18.27
CA LYS A 101 7.09 -15.28 18.17
C LYS A 101 7.67 -15.16 16.78
N SER A 102 8.99 -15.17 16.69
CA SER A 102 9.67 -15.35 15.40
C SER A 102 9.28 -16.66 14.76
N ALA A 103 9.16 -16.68 13.43
CA ALA A 103 8.95 -17.91 12.70
C ALA A 103 10.11 -18.89 12.90
N PRO A 104 9.87 -20.21 12.85
CA PRO A 104 10.94 -21.18 12.68
C PRO A 104 11.75 -20.89 11.41
N SER A 105 12.97 -21.42 11.36
CA SER A 105 13.80 -21.38 10.15
C SER A 105 13.13 -22.13 8.99
N VAL A 106 13.56 -21.86 7.77
CA VAL A 106 13.07 -22.56 6.58
C VAL A 106 13.29 -24.07 6.69
N ALA A 107 14.43 -24.50 7.25
CA ALA A 107 14.73 -25.91 7.46
C ALA A 107 13.74 -26.57 8.45
N GLU A 108 13.52 -25.94 9.61
CA GLU A 108 12.54 -26.43 10.59
C GLU A 108 11.11 -26.48 10.02
N LEU A 109 10.71 -25.48 9.24
CA LEU A 109 9.39 -25.50 8.59
C LEU A 109 9.24 -26.66 7.61
N LYS A 110 10.30 -26.97 6.84
CA LYS A 110 10.31 -28.16 5.96
C LYS A 110 10.22 -29.47 6.76
N GLU A 111 10.94 -29.58 7.86
CA GLU A 111 10.85 -30.74 8.79
C GLU A 111 9.45 -30.86 9.41
N MET A 112 8.76 -29.77 9.67
CA MET A 112 7.38 -29.75 10.12
C MET A 112 6.37 -30.14 9.01
N GLY A 113 6.84 -30.41 7.80
CA GLY A 113 6.05 -30.86 6.66
C GLY A 113 5.40 -29.75 5.83
N TYR A 114 5.85 -28.51 5.96
CA TYR A 114 5.42 -27.44 5.04
C TYR A 114 6.10 -27.63 3.69
N THR A 115 5.29 -27.70 2.64
CA THR A 115 5.75 -27.91 1.26
C THR A 115 6.06 -26.58 0.54
N HIS A 116 5.39 -25.51 0.94
CA HIS A 116 5.60 -24.18 0.39
C HIS A 116 5.76 -23.17 1.53
N ILE A 117 6.74 -22.30 1.42
CA ILE A 117 7.06 -21.30 2.42
C ILE A 117 7.10 -19.93 1.74
N LEU A 118 6.26 -19.00 2.20
CA LEU A 118 6.23 -17.63 1.71
C LEU A 118 6.89 -16.67 2.70
N LEU A 119 7.90 -15.93 2.24
CA LEU A 119 8.45 -14.79 2.95
C LEU A 119 7.65 -13.52 2.57
N ALA A 120 6.82 -13.04 3.49
CA ALA A 120 6.01 -11.83 3.37
C ALA A 120 6.35 -10.83 4.49
N THR A 121 7.65 -10.68 4.79
CA THR A 121 8.17 -9.95 5.94
C THR A 121 8.15 -8.43 5.80
N GLY A 122 7.87 -7.92 4.59
CA GLY A 122 7.78 -6.49 4.30
C GLY A 122 9.13 -5.76 4.32
N ALA A 123 9.07 -4.43 4.35
CA ALA A 123 10.23 -3.53 4.40
C ALA A 123 10.12 -2.64 5.66
N TRP A 124 10.76 -3.05 6.75
CA TRP A 124 10.63 -2.42 8.07
C TRP A 124 11.81 -1.53 8.47
N LYS A 125 12.94 -1.62 7.77
CA LYS A 125 14.10 -0.79 8.06
C LYS A 125 13.90 0.59 7.43
N ALA A 126 13.95 1.65 8.25
CA ALA A 126 13.98 3.01 7.72
C ALA A 126 15.29 3.26 6.96
N GLY A 127 15.21 3.96 5.84
CA GLY A 127 16.39 4.44 5.14
C GLY A 127 17.25 5.31 6.06
N LYS A 128 18.57 5.09 6.01
CA LYS A 128 19.52 5.78 6.87
C LYS A 128 19.75 7.20 6.39
N LEU A 129 19.52 8.17 7.26
CA LEU A 129 19.92 9.54 7.08
C LEU A 129 21.22 9.78 7.89
N ASP A 130 22.34 9.94 7.19
CA ASP A 130 23.65 10.07 7.82
C ASP A 130 23.97 11.53 8.13
N ILE A 131 23.39 12.01 9.21
CA ILE A 131 23.65 13.36 9.78
C ILE A 131 23.84 13.24 11.29
N GLU A 132 24.63 14.14 11.87
CA GLU A 132 24.77 14.23 13.33
C GLU A 132 23.52 14.85 13.98
N GLY A 133 23.15 14.35 15.16
CA GLY A 133 22.10 14.93 15.98
C GLY A 133 21.07 13.90 16.46
N ASN A 134 19.92 14.40 16.92
CA ASN A 134 18.78 13.59 17.35
C ASN A 134 17.96 13.14 16.12
N VAL A 135 18.36 12.04 15.51
CA VAL A 135 17.75 11.47 14.30
C VAL A 135 17.13 10.13 14.61
N GLN A 136 15.88 9.91 14.23
CA GLN A 136 15.16 8.65 14.40
C GLN A 136 14.57 8.18 13.07
N GLY A 137 14.48 6.86 12.88
CA GLY A 137 13.75 6.27 11.76
C GLY A 137 12.25 6.48 11.90
N VAL A 138 11.62 6.93 10.83
CA VAL A 138 10.19 7.27 10.83
C VAL A 138 9.30 6.09 11.21
N ILE A 139 9.61 4.88 10.74
CA ILE A 139 8.82 3.66 11.02
C ILE A 139 8.83 3.32 12.52
N GLU A 140 10.01 3.34 13.14
CA GLU A 140 10.13 3.06 14.57
C GLU A 140 9.45 4.12 15.42
N TRP A 141 9.60 5.39 15.05
CA TRP A 141 8.95 6.51 15.72
C TRP A 141 7.42 6.37 15.63
N MET A 142 6.85 6.18 14.45
CA MET A 142 5.42 6.03 14.26
C MET A 142 4.87 4.80 14.99
N LYS A 143 5.59 3.68 14.97
CA LYS A 143 5.22 2.47 15.70
C LYS A 143 5.18 2.70 17.22
N LYS A 144 6.08 3.52 17.75
CA LYS A 144 6.12 3.91 19.15
C LYS A 144 4.96 4.83 19.49
N GLU A 145 4.75 5.88 18.69
CA GLU A 145 3.73 6.89 18.94
C GLU A 145 2.30 6.33 18.81
N LYS A 146 2.07 5.39 17.88
CA LYS A 146 0.77 4.72 17.73
C LYS A 146 0.35 3.91 18.97
N LYS A 147 1.30 3.52 19.82
CA LYS A 147 1.03 2.81 21.09
C LYS A 147 0.67 3.75 22.25
N GLN A 148 0.85 5.05 22.11
CA GLN A 148 0.61 6.01 23.18
C GLN A 148 -0.88 6.38 23.30
N VAL A 149 -1.39 6.35 24.52
CA VAL A 149 -2.81 6.62 24.80
C VAL A 149 -3.10 8.14 24.92
N LYS A 150 -2.09 8.96 25.19
CA LYS A 150 -2.22 10.43 25.27
C LYS A 150 -1.05 11.09 24.54
N PRO A 151 -1.33 11.66 23.37
CA PRO A 151 -0.33 12.44 22.68
C PRO A 151 -0.14 13.79 23.39
N ASN A 152 1.07 14.07 23.80
CA ASN A 152 1.49 15.38 24.26
C ASN A 152 2.92 15.58 23.82
N LEU A 153 3.08 15.85 22.52
CA LEU A 153 4.36 16.15 21.92
C LEU A 153 4.50 17.66 21.84
N SER A 154 5.61 18.17 22.33
CA SER A 154 5.98 19.59 22.18
C SER A 154 7.29 19.70 21.44
N GLY A 155 7.57 20.87 20.86
CA GLY A 155 8.81 21.13 20.12
C GLY A 155 8.65 21.04 18.62
N ASN A 156 9.79 21.13 17.94
CA ASN A 156 9.89 21.21 16.49
C ASN A 156 10.37 19.88 15.94
N ILE A 157 9.53 19.22 15.14
CA ILE A 157 9.85 17.95 14.50
C ILE A 157 10.02 18.19 13.00
N VAL A 158 11.17 17.80 12.50
CA VAL A 158 11.49 17.91 11.07
C VAL A 158 11.49 16.52 10.46
N VAL A 159 10.63 16.32 9.46
CA VAL A 159 10.52 15.07 8.70
C VAL A 159 11.28 15.22 7.39
N VAL A 160 12.28 14.39 7.16
CA VAL A 160 13.11 14.44 5.95
C VAL A 160 12.64 13.40 4.95
N GLY A 161 12.05 13.86 3.85
CA GLY A 161 11.47 13.02 2.79
C GLY A 161 10.12 13.58 2.32
N ALA A 162 9.61 13.08 1.21
CA ALA A 162 8.31 13.52 0.66
C ALA A 162 7.49 12.35 0.08
N GLY A 163 7.61 11.16 0.67
CA GLY A 163 6.71 10.03 0.42
C GLY A 163 5.49 10.05 1.34
N ASN A 164 4.54 9.16 1.12
CA ASN A 164 3.34 9.04 1.95
C ASN A 164 3.65 8.85 3.43
N THR A 165 4.70 8.10 3.76
CA THR A 165 5.17 7.90 5.14
C THR A 165 5.61 9.22 5.78
N ALA A 166 6.25 10.12 5.01
CA ALA A 166 6.63 11.44 5.51
C ALA A 166 5.40 12.32 5.80
N MET A 167 4.39 12.30 4.91
CA MET A 167 3.13 13.01 5.11
C MET A 167 2.42 12.52 6.37
N ASP A 168 2.31 11.20 6.55
CA ASP A 168 1.70 10.59 7.73
C ASP A 168 2.41 10.95 9.02
N ALA A 169 3.74 10.87 9.05
CA ALA A 169 4.54 11.20 10.22
C ALA A 169 4.40 12.67 10.63
N ALA A 170 4.44 13.58 9.67
CA ALA A 170 4.27 15.02 9.93
C ALA A 170 2.87 15.33 10.47
N ARG A 171 1.82 14.71 9.90
CA ARG A 171 0.43 14.85 10.39
C ARG A 171 0.26 14.26 11.79
N VAL A 172 0.86 13.11 12.07
CA VAL A 172 0.88 12.52 13.43
C VAL A 172 1.55 13.49 14.40
N ALA A 173 2.75 13.99 14.09
CA ALA A 173 3.47 14.94 14.93
C ALA A 173 2.63 16.20 15.21
N LYS A 174 2.00 16.75 14.17
CA LYS A 174 1.13 17.92 14.28
C LYS A 174 -0.08 17.68 15.17
N ARG A 175 -0.80 16.57 14.97
CA ARG A 175 -1.96 16.18 15.78
C ARG A 175 -1.61 15.89 17.24
N MET A 176 -0.36 15.52 17.51
CA MET A 176 0.16 15.33 18.86
C MET A 176 0.58 16.62 19.55
N GLY A 177 0.56 17.77 18.84
CA GLY A 177 0.84 19.10 19.39
C GLY A 177 2.21 19.67 19.05
N ALA A 178 3.04 18.95 18.30
CA ALA A 178 4.34 19.46 17.85
C ALA A 178 4.20 20.43 16.66
N HIS A 179 5.23 21.25 16.46
CA HIS A 179 5.44 21.98 15.21
C HIS A 179 6.10 21.04 14.20
N ALA A 180 5.42 20.73 13.10
CA ALA A 180 5.89 19.76 12.13
C ALA A 180 6.28 20.43 10.81
N THR A 181 7.49 20.15 10.33
CA THR A 181 8.04 20.65 9.07
C THR A 181 8.54 19.49 8.23
N ILE A 182 8.14 19.41 6.97
CA ILE A 182 8.66 18.44 5.99
C ILE A 182 9.76 19.11 5.19
N LEU A 183 10.94 18.48 5.11
CA LEU A 183 12.03 18.90 4.23
C LEU A 183 12.14 17.97 3.04
N TYR A 184 12.17 18.58 1.85
CA TYR A 184 12.36 17.84 0.62
C TYR A 184 13.48 18.44 -0.24
N ARG A 185 14.44 17.60 -0.63
CA ARG A 185 15.61 18.05 -1.42
C ARG A 185 15.32 18.41 -2.88
N ARG A 186 14.09 18.11 -3.37
CA ARG A 186 13.58 18.49 -4.71
C ARG A 186 12.38 19.40 -4.56
N THR A 187 11.64 19.61 -5.66
CA THR A 187 10.38 20.33 -5.62
C THR A 187 9.19 19.36 -5.47
N LYS A 188 8.06 19.86 -5.00
CA LYS A 188 6.80 19.07 -4.86
C LYS A 188 6.39 18.38 -6.16
N LYS A 189 6.73 18.95 -7.33
CA LYS A 189 6.48 18.30 -8.64
C LYS A 189 7.12 16.90 -8.76
N PHE A 190 8.20 16.64 -8.03
CA PHE A 190 8.94 15.37 -8.09
C PHE A 190 8.82 14.55 -6.81
N MET A 191 7.86 14.88 -5.94
CA MET A 191 7.61 14.11 -4.73
C MET A 191 6.95 12.76 -5.05
N PRO A 192 7.26 11.70 -4.30
CA PRO A 192 6.62 10.40 -4.47
C PRO A 192 5.19 10.34 -3.90
N ALA A 193 4.87 11.24 -2.94
CA ALA A 193 3.53 11.28 -2.36
C ALA A 193 2.52 11.88 -3.34
N ASP A 194 1.25 11.47 -3.19
CA ASP A 194 0.12 12.07 -3.88
C ASP A 194 -0.03 13.55 -3.46
N GLU A 195 -0.37 14.43 -4.42
CA GLU A 195 -0.56 15.85 -4.16
C GLU A 195 -1.66 16.11 -3.14
N HIS A 196 -2.71 15.30 -3.15
CA HIS A 196 -3.79 15.36 -2.17
C HIS A 196 -3.29 15.11 -0.74
N GLU A 197 -2.34 14.20 -0.55
CA GLU A 197 -1.75 13.90 0.76
C GLU A 197 -0.91 15.08 1.29
N LEU A 198 -0.17 15.74 0.41
CA LEU A 198 0.52 16.97 0.77
C LEU A 198 -0.47 18.07 1.16
N GLN A 199 -1.56 18.25 0.39
CA GLN A 199 -2.57 19.25 0.70
C GLN A 199 -3.20 19.00 2.07
N LEU A 200 -3.57 17.75 2.39
CA LEU A 200 -4.08 17.39 3.71
C LEU A 200 -3.08 17.71 4.85
N ALA A 201 -1.78 17.52 4.63
CA ALA A 201 -0.77 17.88 5.61
C ALA A 201 -0.67 19.40 5.81
N ILE A 202 -0.71 20.18 4.73
CA ILE A 202 -0.70 21.65 4.75
C ILE A 202 -1.96 22.19 5.44
N ASP A 203 -3.13 21.65 5.14
CA ASP A 203 -4.40 22.05 5.75
C ASP A 203 -4.43 21.80 7.27
N GLU A 204 -3.71 20.77 7.75
CA GLU A 204 -3.49 20.52 9.18
C GLU A 204 -2.39 21.42 9.80
N GLY A 205 -1.75 22.27 8.99
CA GLY A 205 -0.74 23.23 9.44
C GLY A 205 0.67 22.64 9.53
N VAL A 206 0.99 21.64 8.71
CA VAL A 206 2.36 21.17 8.49
C VAL A 206 3.05 22.11 7.51
N GLU A 207 4.28 22.52 7.82
CA GLU A 207 5.12 23.29 6.90
C GLU A 207 5.81 22.36 5.89
N PHE A 208 5.93 22.80 4.64
CA PHE A 208 6.63 22.06 3.59
C PHE A 208 7.72 22.97 2.96
N ILE A 209 8.98 22.56 3.08
CA ILE A 209 10.14 23.32 2.57
C ILE A 209 10.80 22.48 1.47
N GLU A 210 10.74 23.01 0.26
CA GLU A 210 11.37 22.43 -0.93
C GLU A 210 12.86 22.79 -1.01
N LEU A 211 13.58 22.11 -1.90
CA LEU A 211 14.96 22.38 -2.26
C LEU A 211 15.87 22.56 -1.04
N THR A 212 15.67 21.68 -0.04
CA THR A 212 16.36 21.75 1.24
C THR A 212 16.83 20.37 1.67
N ALA A 213 18.10 20.25 2.02
CA ALA A 213 18.71 19.04 2.55
C ALA A 213 19.28 19.28 3.95
N PRO A 214 19.04 18.38 4.92
CA PRO A 214 19.59 18.51 6.26
C PRO A 214 21.08 18.21 6.26
N VAL A 215 21.83 18.90 7.12
CA VAL A 215 23.29 18.73 7.28
C VAL A 215 23.64 18.24 8.67
N LYS A 216 23.15 18.91 9.71
CA LYS A 216 23.45 18.58 11.10
C LYS A 216 22.40 19.19 12.03
N GLN A 217 21.96 18.40 13.01
CA GLN A 217 21.09 18.89 14.08
C GLN A 217 21.91 19.08 15.37
N ALA A 218 21.85 20.26 15.95
CA ALA A 218 22.50 20.55 17.21
C ALA A 218 21.81 21.74 17.93
N LYS A 219 21.76 21.68 19.24
CA LYS A 219 21.26 22.78 20.11
C LYS A 219 19.84 23.28 19.72
N GLY A 220 18.94 22.37 19.37
CA GLY A 220 17.55 22.71 18.99
C GLY A 220 17.43 23.34 17.60
N MET A 221 18.47 23.26 16.76
CA MET A 221 18.48 23.78 15.39
C MET A 221 18.93 22.71 14.41
N LEU A 222 18.39 22.73 13.20
CA LEU A 222 18.83 21.93 12.06
C LEU A 222 19.46 22.84 11.02
N LEU A 223 20.77 22.67 10.80
CA LEU A 223 21.49 23.30 9.69
C LEU A 223 21.09 22.59 8.39
N CYS A 224 20.75 23.36 7.38
CA CYS A 224 20.29 22.87 6.08
C CYS A 224 21.10 23.50 4.95
N ASP A 225 21.38 22.70 3.92
CA ASP A 225 21.85 23.18 2.61
C ASP A 225 20.63 23.55 1.76
N LYS A 226 20.68 24.74 1.14
CA LYS A 226 19.76 25.09 0.07
C LYS A 226 20.16 24.36 -1.21
N MET A 227 19.20 23.74 -1.85
CA MET A 227 19.41 22.95 -3.06
C MET A 227 18.91 23.68 -4.30
N VAL A 228 19.47 23.32 -5.45
CA VAL A 228 18.95 23.68 -6.78
C VAL A 228 18.83 22.41 -7.62
N LEU A 229 17.96 22.41 -8.61
CA LEU A 229 17.87 21.30 -9.54
C LEU A 229 18.98 21.42 -10.60
N GLY A 230 19.83 20.41 -10.67
CA GLY A 230 20.86 20.27 -11.70
C GLY A 230 20.30 20.01 -13.10
N GLU A 231 21.17 19.71 -14.03
CA GLU A 231 20.79 19.34 -15.40
C GLU A 231 19.99 18.03 -15.41
N PRO A 232 19.04 17.85 -16.35
CA PRO A 232 18.31 16.62 -16.49
C PRO A 232 19.24 15.48 -16.95
N ASP A 233 19.05 14.30 -16.38
CA ASP A 233 19.68 13.06 -16.86
C ASP A 233 18.96 12.53 -18.14
N GLU A 234 19.41 11.38 -18.66
CA GLU A 234 18.85 10.75 -19.86
C GLU A 234 17.35 10.43 -19.75
N THR A 235 16.83 10.32 -18.53
CA THR A 235 15.40 10.09 -18.24
C THR A 235 14.62 11.39 -18.05
N GLY A 236 15.26 12.55 -18.18
CA GLY A 236 14.68 13.87 -17.90
C GLY A 236 14.61 14.21 -16.42
N ARG A 237 15.16 13.38 -15.53
CA ARG A 237 15.14 13.59 -14.09
C ARG A 237 16.29 14.53 -13.69
N ARG A 238 15.95 15.56 -12.89
CA ARG A 238 16.92 16.49 -12.36
C ARG A 238 17.35 16.09 -10.95
N SER A 239 18.65 15.90 -10.76
CA SER A 239 19.23 15.63 -9.44
C SER A 239 19.42 16.91 -8.65
N PRO A 240 19.12 16.92 -7.33
CA PRO A 240 19.36 18.08 -6.49
C PRO A 240 20.86 18.26 -6.24
N VAL A 241 21.36 19.48 -6.41
CA VAL A 241 22.75 19.88 -6.12
C VAL A 241 22.76 21.02 -5.12
N LYS A 242 23.83 21.15 -4.32
CA LYS A 242 23.96 22.20 -3.33
C LYS A 242 24.14 23.57 -4.02
N SER A 243 23.40 24.58 -3.59
CA SER A 243 23.57 25.96 -4.08
C SER A 243 24.82 26.68 -3.51
N GLY A 244 25.36 26.17 -2.40
CA GLY A 244 26.38 26.80 -1.60
C GLY A 244 25.84 27.67 -0.45
N GLU A 245 24.53 27.90 -0.41
CA GLU A 245 23.89 28.62 0.69
C GLU A 245 23.44 27.68 1.79
N GLN A 246 23.56 28.12 3.06
CA GLN A 246 23.08 27.38 4.22
C GLN A 246 22.20 28.28 5.10
N PHE A 247 21.24 27.63 5.78
CA PHE A 247 20.38 28.27 6.77
C PHE A 247 20.03 27.29 7.87
N SER A 248 19.46 27.79 8.96
CA SER A 248 19.05 26.93 10.09
C SER A 248 17.59 27.13 10.41
N ILE A 249 16.92 26.02 10.78
CA ILE A 249 15.53 26.03 11.26
C ILE A 249 15.46 25.41 12.66
N PRO A 250 14.46 25.77 13.49
CA PRO A 250 14.22 25.12 14.77
C PRO A 250 13.94 23.62 14.58
N CYS A 251 14.62 22.76 15.36
CA CYS A 251 14.49 21.32 15.26
C CYS A 251 14.96 20.62 16.53
N ASP A 252 14.07 19.94 17.20
CA ASP A 252 14.36 19.12 18.39
C ASP A 252 14.55 17.65 18.03
N LEU A 253 13.85 17.20 16.97
CA LEU A 253 13.91 15.82 16.47
C LEU A 253 13.84 15.81 14.93
N VAL A 254 14.73 15.04 14.33
CA VAL A 254 14.69 14.72 12.89
C VAL A 254 14.12 13.33 12.68
N LEU A 255 13.09 13.20 11.87
CA LEU A 255 12.55 11.92 11.42
C LEU A 255 13.04 11.61 10.01
N SER A 256 13.76 10.50 9.87
CA SER A 256 14.23 10.02 8.57
C SER A 256 13.12 9.25 7.85
N ALA A 257 12.58 9.83 6.77
CA ALA A 257 11.58 9.25 5.89
C ALA A 257 12.13 9.17 4.44
N VAL A 258 13.41 8.80 4.30
CA VAL A 258 14.13 8.74 3.02
C VAL A 258 14.00 7.39 2.28
N GLY A 259 12.99 6.66 2.59
CA GLY A 259 12.65 5.35 2.04
C GLY A 259 12.76 4.25 3.09
N GLU A 260 12.06 3.18 2.85
CA GLU A 260 12.11 1.95 3.65
C GLU A 260 12.99 0.92 2.93
N GLN A 261 13.57 0.01 3.70
CA GLN A 261 14.44 -1.05 3.19
C GLN A 261 13.98 -2.41 3.69
N VAL A 262 14.19 -3.40 2.86
CA VAL A 262 13.97 -4.80 3.22
C VAL A 262 15.02 -5.24 4.23
N ASP A 263 14.60 -6.00 5.24
CA ASP A 263 15.51 -6.66 6.16
C ASP A 263 16.06 -7.93 5.52
N SER A 264 17.26 -7.84 4.97
CA SER A 264 17.94 -8.98 4.33
C SER A 264 18.50 -10.00 5.31
N ASP A 265 18.54 -9.69 6.61
CA ASP A 265 19.20 -10.58 7.60
C ASP A 265 18.49 -11.94 7.71
N LEU A 266 17.14 -11.94 7.66
CA LEU A 266 16.37 -13.18 7.66
C LEU A 266 16.65 -14.04 6.42
N MET A 267 16.78 -13.42 5.26
CA MET A 267 17.07 -14.11 4.01
C MET A 267 18.47 -14.70 4.04
N ALA A 268 19.46 -13.90 4.42
CA ALA A 268 20.83 -14.35 4.56
C ALA A 268 20.98 -15.50 5.59
N ALA A 269 20.28 -15.41 6.73
CA ALA A 269 20.29 -16.46 7.76
C ALA A 269 19.71 -17.80 7.29
N ASN A 270 18.87 -17.79 6.25
CA ASN A 270 18.29 -18.99 5.63
C ASN A 270 18.93 -19.35 4.29
N GLY A 271 20.05 -18.73 3.89
CA GLY A 271 20.73 -18.99 2.62
C GLY A 271 19.90 -18.62 1.39
N ILE A 272 18.97 -17.65 1.56
CA ILE A 272 18.06 -17.24 0.50
C ILE A 272 18.70 -16.10 -0.28
N GLU A 273 18.94 -16.34 -1.55
CA GLU A 273 19.33 -15.33 -2.51
C GLU A 273 18.09 -14.88 -3.29
N MET A 274 17.91 -13.57 -3.39
CA MET A 274 16.80 -12.97 -4.12
C MET A 274 17.14 -12.89 -5.60
N GLU A 275 17.01 -13.98 -6.32
CA GLU A 275 16.98 -13.91 -7.77
C GLU A 275 15.64 -13.35 -8.24
N ARG A 276 15.68 -12.19 -8.90
CA ARG A 276 14.49 -11.56 -9.51
C ARG A 276 14.02 -12.29 -10.78
N LYS A 277 14.30 -13.58 -10.91
CA LYS A 277 14.02 -14.37 -12.11
C LYS A 277 13.08 -15.51 -11.78
N GLY A 278 11.85 -15.38 -12.18
CA GLY A 278 10.85 -16.43 -12.11
C GLY A 278 9.42 -15.87 -12.07
N PRO A 279 8.44 -16.58 -12.64
CA PRO A 279 7.06 -16.07 -12.75
C PRO A 279 6.31 -15.97 -11.41
N ALA A 280 6.81 -16.62 -10.34
CA ALA A 280 6.11 -16.75 -9.07
C ALA A 280 6.92 -16.31 -7.84
N PHE A 281 7.90 -15.42 -8.00
CA PHE A 281 8.77 -14.96 -6.91
C PHE A 281 9.50 -16.10 -6.17
N GLU A 282 9.82 -17.18 -6.87
CA GLU A 282 10.62 -18.27 -6.34
C GLU A 282 12.01 -17.77 -5.95
N THR A 283 12.55 -18.34 -4.89
CA THR A 283 13.93 -18.09 -4.46
C THR A 283 14.84 -19.20 -4.99
N ASN A 284 16.15 -19.12 -4.70
CA ASN A 284 17.10 -20.20 -4.96
C ASN A 284 16.82 -21.49 -4.15
N VAL A 285 15.93 -21.44 -3.18
CA VAL A 285 15.57 -22.59 -2.30
C VAL A 285 14.23 -23.14 -2.75
N GLU A 286 14.20 -24.38 -3.23
CA GLU A 286 12.99 -25.07 -3.70
C GLU A 286 11.85 -24.99 -2.68
N GLY A 287 10.65 -24.61 -3.17
CA GLY A 287 9.45 -24.47 -2.34
C GLY A 287 9.45 -23.21 -1.45
N VAL A 288 10.41 -22.31 -1.61
CA VAL A 288 10.49 -21.05 -0.87
C VAL A 288 10.29 -19.87 -1.81
N TYR A 289 9.36 -19.00 -1.42
CA TYR A 289 8.91 -17.85 -2.20
C TYR A 289 9.09 -16.56 -1.40
N CYS A 290 9.20 -15.43 -2.09
CA CYS A 290 9.23 -14.12 -1.47
C CYS A 290 8.29 -13.18 -2.24
N ALA A 291 7.43 -12.44 -1.53
CA ALA A 291 6.43 -11.58 -2.16
C ALA A 291 6.18 -10.28 -1.37
N GLY A 292 5.50 -9.32 -2.01
CA GLY A 292 5.22 -8.00 -1.47
C GLY A 292 6.48 -7.17 -1.28
N ASP A 293 6.46 -6.26 -0.31
CA ASP A 293 7.60 -5.35 -0.06
C ASP A 293 8.89 -6.09 0.29
N ALA A 294 8.81 -7.31 0.80
CA ALA A 294 9.99 -8.15 1.05
C ALA A 294 10.75 -8.50 -0.24
N HIS A 295 10.06 -8.57 -1.36
CA HIS A 295 10.63 -8.89 -2.68
C HIS A 295 10.97 -7.63 -3.47
N ARG A 296 10.00 -6.71 -3.62
CA ARG A 296 10.09 -5.58 -4.53
C ARG A 296 10.59 -4.28 -3.90
N GLY A 297 10.68 -4.22 -2.57
CA GLY A 297 10.78 -2.99 -1.80
C GLY A 297 9.41 -2.36 -1.53
N PRO A 298 9.38 -1.21 -0.84
CA PRO A 298 8.14 -0.54 -0.44
C PRO A 298 7.23 -0.24 -1.63
N ALA A 299 5.98 -0.70 -1.54
CA ALA A 299 4.97 -0.56 -2.58
C ALA A 299 3.57 -0.38 -1.96
N THR A 300 2.52 -0.46 -2.78
CA THR A 300 1.15 -0.36 -2.30
C THR A 300 0.63 -1.68 -1.73
N VAL A 301 -0.37 -1.59 -0.85
CA VAL A 301 -1.09 -2.77 -0.33
C VAL A 301 -1.69 -3.61 -1.47
N VAL A 302 -2.19 -2.95 -2.53
CA VAL A 302 -2.80 -3.63 -3.69
C VAL A 302 -1.77 -4.47 -4.44
N GLU A 303 -0.55 -3.97 -4.63
CA GLU A 303 0.54 -4.73 -5.25
C GLU A 303 0.94 -5.93 -4.39
N GLY A 304 0.98 -5.77 -3.07
CA GLY A 304 1.21 -6.88 -2.14
C GLY A 304 0.13 -7.96 -2.22
N ILE A 305 -1.14 -7.57 -2.40
CA ILE A 305 -2.26 -8.50 -2.61
C ILE A 305 -2.14 -9.20 -3.97
N ALA A 306 -1.75 -8.48 -5.03
CA ALA A 306 -1.52 -9.06 -6.35
C ALA A 306 -0.39 -10.10 -6.33
N ASP A 307 0.70 -9.83 -5.60
CA ASP A 307 1.79 -10.80 -5.41
C ASP A 307 1.31 -12.03 -4.64
N ALA A 308 0.48 -11.84 -3.63
CA ALA A 308 -0.13 -12.93 -2.87
C ALA A 308 -1.01 -13.84 -3.74
N ALA A 309 -1.78 -13.26 -4.66
CA ALA A 309 -2.58 -14.02 -5.62
C ALA A 309 -1.68 -14.88 -6.53
N ARG A 310 -0.62 -14.30 -7.09
CA ARG A 310 0.35 -15.04 -7.93
C ARG A 310 1.05 -16.15 -7.17
N PHE A 311 1.41 -15.93 -5.90
CA PHE A 311 1.94 -16.98 -5.05
C PHE A 311 0.92 -18.11 -4.88
N ALA A 312 -0.34 -17.79 -4.59
CA ALA A 312 -1.39 -18.79 -4.46
C ALA A 312 -1.60 -19.59 -5.76
N GLU A 313 -1.58 -18.93 -6.93
CA GLU A 313 -1.63 -19.59 -8.25
C GLU A 313 -0.48 -20.57 -8.44
N ALA A 314 0.73 -20.21 -8.05
CA ALA A 314 1.89 -21.11 -8.10
C ALA A 314 1.70 -22.33 -7.18
N VAL A 315 1.18 -22.14 -5.97
CA VAL A 315 0.90 -23.23 -5.03
C VAL A 315 -0.25 -24.11 -5.53
N ILE A 316 -1.31 -23.53 -6.07
CA ILE A 316 -2.48 -24.24 -6.62
C ILE A 316 -2.06 -25.00 -7.88
N GLY A 317 -1.18 -24.46 -8.71
CA GLY A 317 -0.77 -24.98 -10.00
C GLY A 317 -1.73 -24.61 -11.14
N ALA A 318 -2.61 -23.62 -10.91
CA ALA A 318 -3.58 -23.10 -11.87
C ALA A 318 -3.90 -21.63 -11.56
N PRO A 319 -4.41 -20.85 -12.53
CA PRO A 319 -4.92 -19.51 -12.26
C PRO A 319 -5.98 -19.54 -11.16
N TYR A 320 -5.98 -18.51 -10.31
CA TYR A 320 -6.95 -18.39 -9.23
C TYR A 320 -8.33 -18.05 -9.81
N GLU A 321 -9.30 -18.91 -9.55
CA GLU A 321 -10.67 -18.67 -10.01
C GLU A 321 -11.41 -17.74 -9.04
N TYR A 322 -11.87 -16.61 -9.58
CA TYR A 322 -12.76 -15.70 -8.87
C TYR A 322 -14.20 -16.09 -9.14
N GLU A 323 -14.95 -16.40 -8.09
CA GLU A 323 -16.41 -16.50 -8.23
C GLU A 323 -16.96 -15.13 -8.60
N ILE A 324 -17.38 -14.99 -9.85
CA ILE A 324 -18.13 -13.82 -10.28
C ILE A 324 -19.60 -14.12 -9.90
N PRO A 325 -20.20 -13.37 -8.96
CA PRO A 325 -21.61 -13.52 -8.65
C PRO A 325 -22.44 -13.43 -9.93
N ALA A 326 -23.47 -14.24 -10.04
CA ALA A 326 -24.39 -14.16 -11.16
C ALA A 326 -24.81 -12.69 -11.36
N GLN A 327 -24.45 -12.11 -12.48
CA GLN A 327 -24.76 -10.72 -12.79
C GLN A 327 -26.27 -10.55 -12.79
N ALA A 328 -26.77 -9.62 -12.00
CA ALA A 328 -28.13 -9.17 -12.18
C ALA A 328 -28.20 -8.52 -13.56
N PHE A 329 -29.01 -9.10 -14.44
CA PHE A 329 -29.21 -8.53 -15.78
C PHE A 329 -29.85 -7.16 -15.63
N ILE A 330 -29.09 -6.14 -16.00
CA ILE A 330 -29.61 -4.78 -16.15
C ILE A 330 -30.06 -4.65 -17.60
N THR A 331 -31.26 -4.19 -17.81
CA THR A 331 -31.78 -4.00 -19.16
C THR A 331 -31.13 -2.78 -19.81
N GLU A 332 -31.05 -2.74 -21.14
CA GLU A 332 -30.55 -1.62 -21.90
C GLU A 332 -31.31 -0.33 -21.54
N SER A 333 -32.61 -0.42 -21.30
CA SER A 333 -33.43 0.74 -20.88
C SER A 333 -33.01 1.26 -19.50
N ASP A 334 -32.60 0.40 -18.56
CA ASP A 334 -32.06 0.84 -17.25
C ASP A 334 -30.71 1.52 -17.42
N ALA A 335 -29.87 1.01 -18.34
CA ALA A 335 -28.60 1.60 -18.69
C ALA A 335 -28.78 3.02 -19.24
N ILE A 336 -29.64 3.20 -20.23
CA ILE A 336 -29.94 4.49 -20.85
C ILE A 336 -30.54 5.46 -19.82
N ALA A 337 -31.48 5.01 -18.97
CA ALA A 337 -32.09 5.84 -17.94
C ALA A 337 -31.12 6.38 -16.91
N LYS A 338 -29.99 5.68 -16.69
CA LYS A 338 -28.95 6.08 -15.72
C LYS A 338 -27.75 6.79 -16.35
N HIS A 339 -27.66 6.79 -17.68
CA HIS A 339 -26.57 7.42 -18.43
C HIS A 339 -26.50 8.94 -18.16
N GLY A 340 -25.29 9.45 -18.02
CA GLY A 340 -25.04 10.89 -17.85
C GLY A 340 -25.47 11.50 -16.50
N ILE A 341 -25.99 10.71 -15.54
CA ILE A 341 -26.41 11.21 -14.24
C ILE A 341 -25.21 11.29 -13.29
N LEU A 342 -24.74 12.50 -12.99
CA LEU A 342 -23.72 12.76 -12.00
C LEU A 342 -24.35 12.88 -10.60
N ARG A 343 -23.79 12.18 -9.63
CA ARG A 343 -24.19 12.20 -8.22
C ARG A 343 -23.00 12.56 -7.34
N MET A 344 -23.27 13.20 -6.20
CA MET A 344 -22.24 13.76 -5.32
C MET A 344 -21.85 12.82 -4.16
N SER A 345 -22.34 11.59 -4.14
CA SER A 345 -22.02 10.63 -3.08
C SER A 345 -21.82 9.22 -3.61
N GLY A 346 -20.95 8.44 -2.97
CA GLY A 346 -20.68 7.05 -3.34
C GLY A 346 -21.93 6.17 -3.34
N LYS A 347 -22.92 6.45 -2.47
CA LYS A 347 -24.20 5.74 -2.49
C LYS A 347 -24.96 5.95 -3.80
N CYS A 348 -25.03 7.21 -4.25
CA CYS A 348 -25.72 7.55 -5.50
C CYS A 348 -24.97 7.03 -6.72
N GLU A 349 -23.64 7.04 -6.68
CA GLU A 349 -22.82 6.45 -7.74
C GLU A 349 -22.96 4.94 -7.81
N GLY A 350 -23.08 4.25 -6.66
CA GLY A 350 -23.38 2.82 -6.61
C GLY A 350 -24.73 2.46 -7.24
N GLU A 351 -25.76 3.31 -7.04
CA GLU A 351 -27.08 3.15 -7.68
C GLU A 351 -27.02 3.36 -9.20
N ARG A 352 -26.03 4.11 -9.68
CA ARG A 352 -25.79 4.36 -11.09
C ARG A 352 -24.95 3.28 -11.76
N CYS A 353 -24.19 2.51 -11.01
CA CYS A 353 -23.33 1.46 -11.55
C CYS A 353 -24.16 0.32 -12.18
N LEU A 354 -23.90 0.06 -13.45
CA LEU A 354 -24.69 -0.84 -14.30
C LEU A 354 -24.03 -2.20 -14.51
N GLN A 355 -22.92 -2.52 -13.81
CA GLN A 355 -22.13 -3.75 -14.01
C GLN A 355 -21.81 -4.00 -15.49
N CYS A 356 -21.21 -3.03 -16.12
CA CYS A 356 -21.16 -2.86 -17.57
C CYS A 356 -20.54 -3.97 -18.38
N SER A 357 -21.31 -4.54 -19.27
CA SER A 357 -20.87 -4.82 -20.64
C SER A 357 -21.65 -4.00 -21.68
N THR A 358 -22.49 -3.07 -21.26
CA THR A 358 -23.43 -2.37 -22.14
C THR A 358 -23.42 -0.86 -21.84
N VAL A 359 -23.18 -0.02 -22.85
CA VAL A 359 -23.47 1.42 -22.96
C VAL A 359 -23.24 2.27 -21.69
N CYS A 360 -22.16 2.06 -20.95
CA CYS A 360 -21.75 3.06 -19.96
C CYS A 360 -20.61 3.92 -20.54
N GLU A 361 -20.91 5.09 -21.02
CA GLU A 361 -19.93 6.05 -21.53
C GLU A 361 -19.45 7.05 -20.47
N ASN A 362 -19.59 6.70 -19.19
CA ASN A 362 -19.19 7.60 -18.09
C ASN A 362 -17.73 8.03 -18.15
N CYS A 363 -16.82 7.17 -18.59
CA CYS A 363 -15.41 7.53 -18.79
C CYS A 363 -15.23 8.55 -19.93
N VAL A 364 -16.14 8.58 -20.90
CA VAL A 364 -16.18 9.57 -21.98
C VAL A 364 -16.73 10.90 -21.42
N ASP A 365 -17.86 10.85 -20.74
CA ASP A 365 -18.54 12.03 -20.21
C ASP A 365 -17.75 12.73 -19.10
N SER A 366 -17.04 11.95 -18.28
CA SER A 366 -16.25 12.48 -17.17
C SER A 366 -14.85 12.97 -17.57
N CYS A 367 -14.41 12.71 -18.81
CA CYS A 367 -13.07 13.06 -19.23
C CYS A 367 -12.99 14.57 -19.63
N PRO A 368 -12.31 15.43 -18.86
CA PRO A 368 -12.22 16.85 -19.14
C PRO A 368 -11.45 17.15 -20.43
N ASN A 369 -10.56 16.28 -20.83
CA ASN A 369 -9.70 16.44 -22.02
C ASN A 369 -10.23 15.65 -23.23
N ARG A 370 -11.39 15.01 -23.11
CA ARG A 370 -11.95 14.14 -24.16
C ARG A 370 -10.98 13.07 -24.67
N ALA A 371 -10.13 12.56 -23.77
CA ALA A 371 -9.18 11.50 -24.09
C ALA A 371 -9.88 10.15 -24.33
N ASN A 372 -11.08 9.97 -23.79
CA ASN A 372 -11.93 8.81 -24.08
C ASN A 372 -13.02 9.22 -25.09
N VAL A 373 -13.14 8.45 -26.15
CA VAL A 373 -14.09 8.71 -27.25
C VAL A 373 -14.93 7.45 -27.47
N ALA A 374 -16.25 7.59 -27.37
CA ALA A 374 -17.17 6.53 -27.73
C ALA A 374 -17.35 6.48 -29.26
N VAL A 375 -17.23 5.31 -29.83
CA VAL A 375 -17.42 5.05 -31.25
C VAL A 375 -18.53 4.02 -31.41
N VAL A 376 -19.57 4.40 -32.13
CA VAL A 376 -20.64 3.45 -32.51
C VAL A 376 -20.19 2.68 -33.75
N MET A 377 -20.14 1.37 -33.62
CA MET A 377 -19.74 0.48 -34.70
C MET A 377 -20.94 0.22 -35.66
N PRO A 378 -20.68 -0.29 -36.89
CA PRO A 378 -21.74 -0.58 -37.84
C PRO A 378 -22.78 -1.61 -37.40
N ASP A 379 -22.45 -2.42 -36.43
CA ASP A 379 -23.32 -3.43 -35.80
C ASP A 379 -24.05 -2.88 -34.55
N GLU A 380 -24.04 -1.57 -34.39
CA GLU A 380 -24.62 -0.84 -33.25
C GLU A 380 -23.94 -1.10 -31.90
N SER A 381 -22.83 -1.87 -31.86
CA SER A 381 -22.01 -1.97 -30.65
C SER A 381 -21.22 -0.70 -30.39
N HIS A 382 -20.90 -0.46 -29.11
CA HIS A 382 -20.12 0.71 -28.69
C HIS A 382 -18.70 0.29 -28.33
N GLN A 383 -17.73 1.05 -28.79
CA GLN A 383 -16.32 0.91 -28.42
C GLN A 383 -15.77 2.21 -27.87
N ILE A 384 -15.04 2.13 -26.77
CA ILE A 384 -14.37 3.31 -26.21
C ILE A 384 -12.91 3.24 -26.60
N ILE A 385 -12.45 4.29 -27.26
CA ILE A 385 -11.04 4.49 -27.66
C ILE A 385 -10.40 5.48 -26.70
N HIS A 386 -9.29 5.11 -26.08
CA HIS A 386 -8.47 6.00 -25.28
C HIS A 386 -7.35 6.61 -26.13
N VAL A 387 -7.20 7.92 -26.06
CA VAL A 387 -6.15 8.67 -26.78
C VAL A 387 -5.13 9.20 -25.77
N ASP A 388 -4.05 8.45 -25.56
CA ASP A 388 -3.03 8.74 -24.54
C ASP A 388 -2.49 10.17 -24.58
N LYS A 389 -2.25 10.72 -25.77
CA LYS A 389 -1.74 12.10 -25.93
C LYS A 389 -2.71 13.19 -25.46
N MET A 390 -3.98 12.86 -25.31
CA MET A 390 -5.00 13.78 -24.79
C MET A 390 -5.26 13.56 -23.30
N CYS A 391 -4.76 12.46 -22.74
CA CYS A 391 -4.89 12.12 -21.34
C CYS A 391 -3.90 12.94 -20.48
N ASN A 392 -4.40 13.59 -19.44
CA ASN A 392 -3.57 14.24 -18.42
C ASN A 392 -3.54 13.46 -17.11
N GLU A 393 -3.97 12.19 -17.12
CA GLU A 393 -3.96 11.29 -15.97
C GLU A 393 -4.72 11.85 -14.73
N CYS A 394 -5.77 12.64 -14.96
CA CYS A 394 -6.52 13.26 -13.87
C CYS A 394 -7.33 12.28 -13.02
N GLY A 395 -7.45 11.01 -13.41
CA GLY A 395 -8.15 9.97 -12.67
C GLY A 395 -9.69 10.06 -12.70
N ASN A 396 -10.29 10.98 -13.42
CA ASN A 396 -11.75 11.15 -13.44
C ASN A 396 -12.51 9.98 -14.09
N CYS A 397 -11.83 9.20 -14.93
CA CYS A 397 -12.41 8.06 -15.62
C CYS A 397 -12.12 6.70 -14.95
N THR A 398 -11.37 6.68 -13.85
CA THR A 398 -10.99 5.45 -13.13
C THR A 398 -11.91 5.13 -11.97
#